data_185cfdc768d4d731b334a5678a201e39
#
_entry.id   185cfdc768d4d731b334a5678a201e39
#
_cell.length_a   1.000
_cell.length_b   1.000
_cell.length_c   1.000
_cell.angle_alpha   90.00
_cell.angle_beta   90.00
_cell.angle_gamma   90.00
#
_symmetry.space_group_name_H-M   'P 1'
#
loop_
_entity.id
_entity.type
_entity.pdbx_description
1 polymer ?
#
loop_
_entity_poly.entity_id
_entity_poly.type
_entity_poly.pdbx_seq_one_letter_code
_entity_poly.pdbx_strand_id
1 'polypeptide(L)'
;MDRWTRGATISLACGMLLALSSAPAFIVPPADPGTAKGVAAGMIFAGGAVEIAAGLFGIHRERGRTDVVLGLLSVATASILAFAGAIGAMGFLFLLGAWLLARGAIELMGGLAAETLAAVAAARLIRGWMDILVGLVALIGSLAAAFPLLLLSWPGTIVRSALLFVAASLLASAGLHIWLAAWFGRPGRSPRG
;
A
#
# COMPACT_ATOMS: atom_id res chain seq x y z
N MET A 1 19.09 -18.76 16.54
CA MET A 1 18.79 -17.52 15.76
C MET A 1 18.13 -16.55 16.72
N ASP A 2 18.76 -15.41 16.93
CA ASP A 2 18.33 -14.41 17.90
C ASP A 2 16.97 -13.80 17.46
N ARG A 3 16.13 -13.38 18.40
CA ARG A 3 14.80 -12.81 18.16
C ARG A 3 14.85 -11.62 17.16
N TRP A 4 15.92 -10.83 17.27
CA TRP A 4 16.16 -9.68 16.40
C TRP A 4 16.52 -10.06 14.96
N THR A 5 17.35 -11.08 14.77
CA THR A 5 17.70 -11.61 13.45
C THR A 5 16.47 -12.17 12.74
N ARG A 6 15.61 -12.89 13.48
CA ARG A 6 14.35 -13.41 12.94
C ARG A 6 13.43 -12.29 12.45
N GLY A 7 13.31 -11.22 13.22
CA GLY A 7 12.48 -10.11 12.82
C GLY A 7 13.00 -9.32 11.64
N ALA A 8 14.30 -9.08 11.58
CA ALA A 8 14.93 -8.45 10.42
C ALA A 8 14.67 -9.29 9.15
N THR A 9 14.81 -10.62 9.26
CA THR A 9 14.54 -11.54 8.14
C THR A 9 13.08 -11.49 7.69
N ILE A 10 12.12 -11.51 8.64
CA ILE A 10 10.69 -11.41 8.32
C ILE A 10 10.39 -10.07 7.66
N SER A 11 10.88 -8.95 8.20
CA SER A 11 10.66 -7.63 7.60
C SER A 11 11.26 -7.53 6.20
N LEU A 12 12.44 -8.08 5.98
CA LEU A 12 13.05 -8.12 4.65
C LEU A 12 12.20 -8.94 3.66
N ALA A 13 11.79 -10.14 4.06
CA ALA A 13 10.94 -10.99 3.23
C ALA A 13 9.61 -10.30 2.87
N CYS A 14 8.95 -9.67 3.85
CA CYS A 14 7.73 -8.90 3.61
C CYS A 14 7.97 -7.73 2.65
N GLY A 15 9.05 -6.99 2.82
CA GLY A 15 9.42 -5.91 1.90
C GLY A 15 9.64 -6.39 0.47
N MET A 16 10.35 -7.51 0.30
CA MET A 16 10.56 -8.12 -1.02
C MET A 16 9.25 -8.59 -1.66
N LEU A 17 8.37 -9.23 -0.89
CA LEU A 17 7.07 -9.69 -1.39
C LEU A 17 6.16 -8.51 -1.78
N LEU A 18 6.17 -7.41 -1.01
CA LEU A 18 5.44 -6.19 -1.37
C LEU A 18 5.98 -5.56 -2.65
N ALA A 19 7.31 -5.51 -2.82
CA ALA A 19 7.92 -5.03 -4.06
C ALA A 19 7.53 -5.90 -5.25
N LEU A 20 7.55 -7.23 -5.11
CA LEU A 20 7.11 -8.17 -6.14
C LEU A 20 5.62 -8.00 -6.47
N SER A 21 4.77 -7.74 -5.47
CA SER A 21 3.34 -7.50 -5.67
C SER A 21 3.06 -6.23 -6.50
N SER A 22 4.00 -5.29 -6.56
CA SER A 22 3.90 -4.09 -7.40
C SER A 22 4.30 -4.30 -8.86
N ALA A 23 5.04 -5.38 -9.18
CA ALA A 23 5.60 -5.65 -10.50
C ALA A 23 4.56 -5.70 -11.64
N PRO A 24 3.34 -6.24 -11.46
CA PRO A 24 2.35 -6.30 -12.52
C PRO A 24 1.98 -4.92 -13.11
N ALA A 25 2.05 -3.84 -12.32
CA ALA A 25 1.78 -2.48 -12.81
C ALA A 25 2.76 -2.03 -13.92
N PHE A 26 3.96 -2.59 -13.94
CA PHE A 26 5.01 -2.22 -14.89
C PHE A 26 5.08 -3.19 -16.08
N ILE A 27 4.63 -4.43 -15.90
CA ILE A 27 4.79 -5.51 -16.87
C ILE A 27 3.53 -5.68 -17.72
N VAL A 28 2.35 -5.53 -17.10
CA VAL A 28 1.07 -5.75 -17.79
C VAL A 28 0.60 -4.45 -18.45
N PRO A 29 0.62 -4.36 -19.78
CA PRO A 29 -0.01 -3.23 -20.45
C PRO A 29 -1.52 -3.30 -20.19
N PRO A 30 -2.15 -2.22 -19.71
CA PRO A 30 -3.60 -2.20 -19.52
C PRO A 30 -4.28 -2.19 -20.89
N ALA A 31 -4.63 -3.37 -21.39
CA ALA A 31 -5.30 -3.51 -22.69
C ALA A 31 -6.75 -2.99 -22.61
N ASP A 32 -7.39 -3.16 -21.44
CA ASP A 32 -8.77 -2.75 -21.19
C ASP A 32 -8.99 -2.45 -19.68
N PRO A 33 -10.05 -1.72 -19.33
CA PRO A 33 -10.36 -1.40 -17.93
C PRO A 33 -10.61 -2.62 -17.04
N GLY A 34 -11.13 -3.72 -17.60
CA GLY A 34 -11.40 -4.96 -16.86
C GLY A 34 -10.11 -5.65 -16.43
N THR A 35 -9.15 -5.79 -17.36
CA THR A 35 -7.81 -6.31 -17.08
C THR A 35 -7.11 -5.48 -16.02
N ALA A 36 -7.14 -4.16 -16.14
CA ALA A 36 -6.51 -3.27 -15.17
C ALA A 36 -7.13 -3.40 -13.77
N LYS A 37 -8.45 -3.51 -13.70
CA LYS A 37 -9.17 -3.75 -12.44
C LYS A 37 -8.73 -5.07 -11.79
N GLY A 38 -8.62 -6.15 -12.58
CA GLY A 38 -8.15 -7.44 -12.12
C GLY A 38 -6.71 -7.40 -11.61
N VAL A 39 -5.82 -6.72 -12.34
CA VAL A 39 -4.42 -6.51 -11.94
C VAL A 39 -4.34 -5.71 -10.63
N ALA A 40 -5.07 -4.59 -10.52
CA ALA A 40 -5.10 -3.79 -9.31
C ALA A 40 -5.64 -4.60 -8.11
N ALA A 41 -6.72 -5.35 -8.30
CA ALA A 41 -7.27 -6.22 -7.26
C ALA A 41 -6.24 -7.26 -6.80
N GLY A 42 -5.57 -7.93 -7.73
CA GLY A 42 -4.51 -8.89 -7.43
C GLY A 42 -3.35 -8.28 -6.66
N MET A 43 -2.87 -7.11 -7.07
CA MET A 43 -1.78 -6.37 -6.40
C MET A 43 -2.17 -5.97 -4.98
N ILE A 44 -3.36 -5.37 -4.80
CA ILE A 44 -3.86 -4.92 -3.49
C ILE A 44 -4.11 -6.12 -2.58
N PHE A 45 -4.66 -7.23 -3.11
CA PHE A 45 -4.86 -8.46 -2.34
C PHE A 45 -3.55 -9.06 -1.86
N ALA A 46 -2.58 -9.24 -2.78
CA ALA A 46 -1.27 -9.78 -2.45
C ALA A 46 -0.54 -8.89 -1.43
N GLY A 47 -0.54 -7.57 -1.63
CA GLY A 47 0.02 -6.62 -0.69
C GLY A 47 -0.65 -6.70 0.69
N GLY A 48 -1.98 -6.76 0.73
CA GLY A 48 -2.74 -6.89 1.97
C GLY A 48 -2.46 -8.20 2.72
N ALA A 49 -2.35 -9.31 2.01
CA ALA A 49 -1.97 -10.59 2.61
C ALA A 49 -0.58 -10.56 3.24
N VAL A 50 0.39 -9.93 2.56
CA VAL A 50 1.74 -9.73 3.10
C VAL A 50 1.72 -8.84 4.34
N GLU A 51 0.93 -7.77 4.36
CA GLU A 51 0.79 -6.88 5.53
C GLU A 51 0.15 -7.59 6.72
N ILE A 52 -0.89 -8.40 6.49
CA ILE A 52 -1.46 -9.25 7.55
C ILE A 52 -0.39 -10.20 8.11
N ALA A 53 0.35 -10.87 7.24
CA ALA A 53 1.42 -11.77 7.67
C ALA A 53 2.51 -11.01 8.45
N ALA A 54 2.92 -9.84 7.97
CA ALA A 54 3.88 -8.97 8.67
C ALA A 54 3.38 -8.58 10.06
N GLY A 55 2.09 -8.24 10.18
CA GLY A 55 1.48 -7.88 11.44
C GLY A 55 1.37 -9.04 12.44
N LEU A 56 1.07 -10.23 11.95
CA LEU A 56 0.93 -11.43 12.80
C LEU A 56 2.28 -12.01 13.24
N PHE A 57 3.27 -12.00 12.37
CA PHE A 57 4.59 -12.62 12.61
C PHE A 57 5.67 -11.59 12.96
N GLY A 58 5.37 -10.30 12.84
CA GLY A 58 6.30 -9.20 13.12
C GLY A 58 6.66 -9.10 14.61
N ILE A 59 7.83 -8.50 14.88
CA ILE A 59 8.37 -8.39 16.24
C ILE A 59 7.69 -7.29 17.06
N HIS A 60 7.18 -6.26 16.39
CA HIS A 60 6.62 -5.08 17.03
C HIS A 60 5.12 -5.21 17.18
N ARG A 61 4.67 -5.51 18.38
CA ARG A 61 3.25 -5.74 18.69
C ARG A 61 2.34 -4.55 18.34
N GLU A 62 2.81 -3.33 18.56
CA GLU A 62 2.03 -2.11 18.24
C GLU A 62 1.93 -1.89 16.73
N ARG A 63 3.03 -2.08 16.00
CA ARG A 63 3.04 -2.03 14.55
C ARG A 63 2.22 -3.18 13.95
N GLY A 64 2.30 -4.38 14.52
CA GLY A 64 1.58 -5.55 14.05
C GLY A 64 0.08 -5.31 13.95
N ARG A 65 -0.52 -4.61 14.90
CA ARG A 65 -1.94 -4.25 14.84
C ARG A 65 -2.25 -3.35 13.66
N THR A 66 -1.44 -2.33 13.41
CA THR A 66 -1.64 -1.41 12.27
C THR A 66 -1.46 -2.16 10.94
N ASP A 67 -0.44 -2.99 10.81
CA ASP A 67 -0.19 -3.76 9.59
C ASP A 67 -1.34 -4.74 9.31
N VAL A 68 -1.91 -5.39 10.34
CA VAL A 68 -3.10 -6.23 10.19
C VAL A 68 -4.31 -5.42 9.72
N VAL A 69 -4.56 -4.26 10.32
CA VAL A 69 -5.69 -3.40 9.93
C VAL A 69 -5.54 -2.91 8.48
N LEU A 70 -4.34 -2.47 8.11
CA LEU A 70 -4.03 -2.06 6.72
C LEU A 70 -4.20 -3.20 5.73
N GLY A 71 -3.71 -4.39 6.10
CA GLY A 71 -3.86 -5.58 5.28
C GLY A 71 -5.31 -6.00 5.11
N LEU A 72 -6.13 -5.98 6.17
CA LEU A 72 -7.56 -6.26 6.10
C LEU A 72 -8.31 -5.25 5.23
N LEU A 73 -8.00 -3.96 5.37
CA LEU A 73 -8.54 -2.92 4.50
C LEU A 73 -8.21 -3.18 3.03
N SER A 74 -6.95 -3.56 2.75
CA SER A 74 -6.49 -3.88 1.39
C SER A 74 -7.20 -5.11 0.84
N VAL A 75 -7.32 -6.20 1.60
CA VAL A 75 -8.04 -7.40 1.18
C VAL A 75 -9.52 -7.11 0.93
N ALA A 76 -10.18 -6.33 1.79
CA ALA A 76 -11.57 -5.93 1.59
C ALA A 76 -11.74 -5.10 0.31
N THR A 77 -10.86 -4.12 0.07
CA THR A 77 -10.88 -3.30 -1.14
C THR A 77 -10.65 -4.14 -2.40
N ALA A 78 -9.67 -5.05 -2.36
CA ALA A 78 -9.39 -5.98 -3.46
C ALA A 78 -10.60 -6.88 -3.76
N SER A 79 -11.27 -7.37 -2.73
CA SER A 79 -12.47 -8.18 -2.87
C SER A 79 -13.61 -7.38 -3.53
N ILE A 80 -13.84 -6.15 -3.09
CA ILE A 80 -14.82 -5.26 -3.73
C ILE A 80 -14.47 -5.05 -5.20
N LEU A 81 -13.19 -4.76 -5.52
CA LEU A 81 -12.74 -4.60 -6.91
C LEU A 81 -12.95 -5.86 -7.74
N ALA A 82 -12.67 -7.03 -7.18
CA ALA A 82 -12.78 -8.30 -7.90
C ALA A 82 -14.25 -8.68 -8.20
N PHE A 83 -15.13 -8.50 -7.22
CA PHE A 83 -16.51 -8.96 -7.29
C PHE A 83 -17.51 -7.88 -7.73
N ALA A 84 -17.15 -6.60 -7.62
CA ALA A 84 -17.99 -5.55 -8.18
C ALA A 84 -18.02 -5.68 -9.71
N GLY A 85 -19.18 -5.87 -10.28
CA GLY A 85 -19.39 -6.05 -11.72
C GLY A 85 -18.71 -4.99 -12.59
N ALA A 86 -19.35 -4.44 -13.60
CA ALA A 86 -18.80 -3.39 -14.45
C ALA A 86 -18.69 -2.05 -13.69
N ILE A 87 -17.64 -1.90 -12.86
CA ILE A 87 -17.29 -0.59 -12.30
C ILE A 87 -16.62 0.19 -13.43
N GLY A 88 -17.21 1.32 -13.85
CA GLY A 88 -16.58 2.24 -14.79
C GLY A 88 -15.28 2.83 -14.22
N ALA A 89 -14.49 3.46 -15.09
CA ALA A 89 -13.20 4.05 -14.71
C ALA A 89 -13.30 5.03 -13.53
N MET A 90 -14.40 5.79 -13.44
CA MET A 90 -14.69 6.72 -12.35
C MET A 90 -14.84 5.98 -11.01
N GLY A 91 -15.66 4.93 -10.95
CA GLY A 91 -15.86 4.14 -9.73
C GLY A 91 -14.59 3.40 -9.30
N PHE A 92 -13.79 2.96 -10.26
CA PHE A 92 -12.49 2.36 -10.01
C PHE A 92 -11.51 3.33 -9.35
N LEU A 93 -11.35 4.54 -9.91
CA LEU A 93 -10.50 5.59 -9.33
C LEU A 93 -11.01 6.06 -7.97
N PHE A 94 -12.34 6.19 -7.82
CA PHE A 94 -12.95 6.57 -6.55
C PHE A 94 -12.62 5.55 -5.45
N LEU A 95 -12.79 4.26 -5.74
CA LEU A 95 -12.49 3.20 -4.78
C LEU A 95 -11.01 3.13 -4.41
N LEU A 96 -10.11 3.29 -5.40
CA LEU A 96 -8.67 3.36 -5.15
C LEU A 96 -8.29 4.60 -4.33
N GLY A 97 -8.87 5.76 -4.64
CA GLY A 97 -8.64 6.98 -3.89
C GLY A 97 -9.11 6.86 -2.44
N ALA A 98 -10.30 6.31 -2.22
CA ALA A 98 -10.84 6.06 -0.89
C ALA A 98 -9.97 5.08 -0.09
N TRP A 99 -9.50 3.99 -0.72
CA TRP A 99 -8.56 3.05 -0.11
C TRP A 99 -7.26 3.71 0.30
N LEU A 100 -6.65 4.52 -0.58
CA LEU A 100 -5.40 5.23 -0.28
C LEU A 100 -5.58 6.25 0.84
N LEU A 101 -6.70 6.99 0.86
CA LEU A 101 -7.00 7.93 1.95
C LEU A 101 -7.16 7.22 3.29
N ALA A 102 -7.93 6.14 3.34
CA ALA A 102 -8.13 5.36 4.55
C ALA A 102 -6.80 4.78 5.05
N ARG A 103 -5.99 4.24 4.13
CA ARG A 103 -4.67 3.70 4.41
C ARG A 103 -3.73 4.77 4.97
N GLY A 104 -3.66 5.91 4.32
CA GLY A 104 -2.85 7.04 4.75
C GLY A 104 -3.28 7.59 6.12
N ALA A 105 -4.59 7.68 6.38
CA ALA A 105 -5.11 8.10 7.68
C ALA A 105 -4.70 7.12 8.80
N ILE A 106 -4.81 5.80 8.57
CA ILE A 106 -4.40 4.78 9.55
C ILE A 106 -2.89 4.88 9.82
N GLU A 107 -2.06 5.08 8.80
CA GLU A 107 -0.62 5.25 8.98
C GLU A 107 -0.27 6.54 9.75
N LEU A 108 -0.95 7.66 9.46
CA LEU A 108 -0.76 8.90 10.21
C LEU A 108 -1.15 8.73 11.68
N MET A 109 -2.31 8.16 11.95
CA MET A 109 -2.75 7.88 13.32
C MET A 109 -1.76 6.97 14.05
N GLY A 110 -1.28 5.91 13.37
CA GLY A 110 -0.27 5.02 13.92
C GLY A 110 1.09 5.69 14.15
N GLY A 111 1.47 6.64 13.29
CA GLY A 111 2.70 7.42 13.45
C GLY A 111 2.61 8.43 14.60
N LEU A 112 1.46 9.07 14.79
CA LEU A 112 1.22 10.05 15.87
C LEU A 112 1.05 9.40 17.25
N ALA A 113 0.43 8.22 17.30
CA ALA A 113 0.19 7.49 18.55
C ALA A 113 1.40 6.69 19.05
N ALA A 114 2.46 6.60 18.23
CA ALA A 114 3.57 5.70 18.53
C ALA A 114 4.48 6.29 19.62
N GLU A 115 4.57 5.64 20.74
CA GLU A 115 5.70 5.73 21.69
C GLU A 115 6.98 5.11 21.12
N THR A 116 7.02 4.87 19.80
CA THR A 116 8.08 4.20 19.06
C THR A 116 9.25 5.13 18.75
N LEU A 117 10.36 4.55 18.29
CA LEU A 117 11.54 5.28 17.81
C LEU A 117 11.11 6.39 16.84
N ALA A 118 11.55 7.62 17.09
CA ALA A 118 11.17 8.80 16.29
C ALA A 118 11.35 8.59 14.77
N ALA A 119 12.36 7.82 14.36
CA ALA A 119 12.61 7.48 12.96
C ALA A 119 11.50 6.60 12.35
N VAL A 120 10.92 5.66 13.12
CA VAL A 120 9.81 4.81 12.67
C VAL A 120 8.53 5.64 12.55
N ALA A 121 8.28 6.52 13.53
CA ALA A 121 7.16 7.44 13.50
C ALA A 121 7.25 8.38 12.28
N ALA A 122 8.42 8.98 12.03
CA ALA A 122 8.65 9.84 10.88
C ALA A 122 8.41 9.12 9.54
N ALA A 123 8.92 7.91 9.39
CA ALA A 123 8.72 7.12 8.17
C ALA A 123 7.24 6.79 7.92
N ARG A 124 6.46 6.51 8.99
CA ARG A 124 5.01 6.31 8.90
C ARG A 124 4.26 7.59 8.51
N LEU A 125 4.63 8.71 9.11
CA LEU A 125 4.04 10.00 8.77
C LEU A 125 4.27 10.35 7.30
N ILE A 126 5.51 10.20 6.82
CA ILE A 126 5.84 10.46 5.41
C ILE A 126 4.99 9.56 4.50
N ARG A 127 4.93 8.27 4.79
CA ARG A 127 4.15 7.32 4.00
C ARG A 127 2.65 7.64 4.05
N GLY A 128 2.10 7.91 5.22
CA GLY A 128 0.70 8.28 5.38
C GLY A 128 0.34 9.52 4.57
N TRP A 129 1.18 10.54 4.59
CA TRP A 129 1.00 11.73 3.75
C TRP A 129 1.09 11.41 2.26
N MET A 130 2.03 10.56 1.83
CA MET A 130 2.11 10.13 0.43
C MET A 130 0.83 9.43 -0.02
N ASP A 131 0.32 8.47 0.76
CA ASP A 131 -0.92 7.75 0.43
C ASP A 131 -2.12 8.72 0.39
N ILE A 132 -2.21 9.71 1.29
CA ILE A 132 -3.26 10.74 1.27
C ILE A 132 -3.17 11.60 0.02
N LEU A 133 -2.00 12.13 -0.31
CA LEU A 133 -1.82 12.98 -1.49
C LEU A 133 -2.17 12.23 -2.77
N VAL A 134 -1.68 11.00 -2.92
CA VAL A 134 -2.00 10.16 -4.08
C VAL A 134 -3.49 9.81 -4.11
N GLY A 135 -4.09 9.52 -2.95
CA GLY A 135 -5.53 9.26 -2.82
C GLY A 135 -6.39 10.45 -3.21
N LEU A 136 -6.01 11.67 -2.81
CA LEU A 136 -6.67 12.91 -3.22
C LEU A 136 -6.56 13.12 -4.73
N VAL A 137 -5.37 12.91 -5.32
CA VAL A 137 -5.19 13.00 -6.78
C VAL A 137 -6.09 12.00 -7.50
N ALA A 138 -6.20 10.76 -7.01
CA ALA A 138 -7.09 9.75 -7.58
C ALA A 138 -8.57 10.15 -7.48
N LEU A 139 -9.00 10.71 -6.34
CA LEU A 139 -10.37 11.20 -6.15
C LEU A 139 -10.69 12.40 -7.05
N ILE A 140 -9.80 13.38 -7.12
CA ILE A 140 -9.95 14.53 -8.03
C ILE A 140 -10.00 14.04 -9.48
N GLY A 141 -9.14 13.08 -9.84
CA GLY A 141 -9.15 12.44 -11.15
C GLY A 141 -10.47 11.72 -11.43
N SER A 142 -11.09 11.06 -10.43
CA SER A 142 -12.40 10.43 -10.58
C SER A 142 -13.51 11.45 -10.85
N LEU A 143 -13.49 12.58 -10.15
CA LEU A 143 -14.43 13.68 -10.37
C LEU A 143 -14.21 14.36 -11.74
N ALA A 144 -12.95 14.57 -12.12
CA ALA A 144 -12.59 15.13 -13.41
C ALA A 144 -13.02 14.21 -14.59
N ALA A 145 -12.94 12.89 -14.39
CA ALA A 145 -13.41 11.90 -15.36
C ALA A 145 -14.95 11.94 -15.56
N ALA A 146 -15.70 12.57 -14.64
CA ALA A 146 -17.13 12.82 -14.82
C ALA A 146 -17.42 13.95 -15.82
N PHE A 147 -16.43 14.80 -16.14
CA PHE A 147 -16.59 15.86 -17.15
C PHE A 147 -16.14 15.37 -18.53
N PRO A 148 -17.05 15.35 -19.54
CA PRO A 148 -16.77 14.80 -20.89
C PRO A 148 -15.57 15.41 -21.60
N LEU A 149 -15.22 16.65 -21.27
CA LEU A 149 -14.09 17.39 -21.87
C LEU A 149 -12.70 16.87 -21.47
N LEU A 150 -12.58 16.19 -20.34
CA LEU A 150 -11.34 15.56 -19.89
C LEU A 150 -11.22 14.09 -20.34
N LEU A 151 -12.32 13.50 -20.80
CA LEU A 151 -12.38 12.14 -21.35
C LEU A 151 -11.76 12.01 -22.73
N LEU A 152 -11.42 13.13 -23.40
CA LEU A 152 -10.66 13.12 -24.67
C LEU A 152 -9.20 12.67 -24.47
N SER A 153 -8.68 12.64 -23.24
CA SER A 153 -7.41 12.03 -22.94
C SER A 153 -7.62 10.56 -22.52
N TRP A 154 -7.52 9.68 -23.46
CA TRP A 154 -7.37 8.23 -23.42
C TRP A 154 -7.74 7.52 -22.11
N PRO A 155 -8.74 6.62 -22.11
CA PRO A 155 -9.06 5.75 -20.97
C PRO A 155 -7.84 4.97 -20.46
N GLY A 156 -6.90 4.63 -21.36
CA GLY A 156 -5.68 3.90 -21.03
C GLY A 156 -4.70 4.65 -20.13
N THR A 157 -4.59 5.98 -20.25
CA THR A 157 -3.70 6.78 -19.37
C THR A 157 -4.22 6.83 -17.94
N ILE A 158 -5.51 7.00 -17.74
CA ILE A 158 -6.16 7.04 -16.43
C ILE A 158 -5.98 5.69 -15.71
N VAL A 159 -6.22 4.60 -16.43
CA VAL A 159 -6.10 3.25 -15.91
C VAL A 159 -4.64 2.92 -15.56
N ARG A 160 -3.69 3.29 -16.40
CA ARG A 160 -2.26 3.12 -16.15
C ARG A 160 -1.81 3.93 -14.93
N SER A 161 -2.27 5.17 -14.82
CA SER A 161 -1.96 6.00 -13.65
C SER A 161 -2.49 5.38 -12.36
N ALA A 162 -3.70 4.81 -12.38
CA ALA A 162 -4.27 4.12 -11.24
C ALA A 162 -3.43 2.91 -10.78
N LEU A 163 -2.95 2.08 -11.73
CA LEU A 163 -2.04 0.97 -11.41
C LEU A 163 -0.71 1.45 -10.83
N LEU A 164 -0.16 2.54 -11.36
CA LEU A 164 1.07 3.15 -10.84
C LEU A 164 0.86 3.70 -9.42
N PHE A 165 -0.31 4.24 -9.08
CA PHE A 165 -0.64 4.68 -7.73
C PHE A 165 -0.65 3.51 -6.74
N VAL A 166 -1.27 2.38 -7.11
CA VAL A 166 -1.23 1.16 -6.30
C VAL A 166 0.21 0.68 -6.13
N ALA A 167 0.98 0.62 -7.23
CA ALA A 167 2.38 0.21 -7.18
C ALA A 167 3.22 1.13 -6.29
N ALA A 168 3.04 2.44 -6.37
CA ALA A 168 3.77 3.41 -5.55
C ALA A 168 3.49 3.21 -4.06
N SER A 169 2.22 3.00 -3.66
CA SER A 169 1.86 2.70 -2.27
C SER A 169 2.49 1.39 -1.77
N LEU A 170 2.47 0.32 -2.59
CA LEU A 170 3.10 -0.96 -2.24
C LEU A 170 4.63 -0.84 -2.16
N LEU A 171 5.27 -0.10 -3.06
CA LEU A 171 6.72 0.15 -3.03
C LEU A 171 7.13 0.99 -1.82
N ALA A 172 6.34 1.99 -1.43
CA ALA A 172 6.58 2.74 -0.21
C ALA A 172 6.51 1.84 1.03
N SER A 173 5.55 0.89 1.05
CA SER A 173 5.44 -0.15 2.08
C SER A 173 6.66 -1.06 2.11
N ALA A 174 7.08 -1.53 0.93
CA ALA A 174 8.26 -2.37 0.77
C ALA A 174 9.52 -1.68 1.29
N GLY A 175 9.72 -0.42 0.89
CA GLY A 175 10.86 0.40 1.33
C GLY A 175 10.92 0.53 2.85
N LEU A 176 9.77 0.75 3.50
CA LEU A 176 9.70 0.83 4.97
C LEU A 176 10.07 -0.50 5.63
N HIS A 177 9.60 -1.62 5.12
CA HIS A 177 9.95 -2.94 5.66
C HIS A 177 11.43 -3.27 5.46
N ILE A 178 12.00 -2.98 4.28
CA ILE A 178 13.42 -3.19 3.98
C ILE A 178 14.29 -2.29 4.88
N TRP A 179 13.89 -1.02 5.04
CA TRP A 179 14.61 -0.10 5.91
C TRP A 179 14.61 -0.57 7.37
N LEU A 180 13.47 -1.06 7.88
CA LEU A 180 13.39 -1.64 9.22
C LEU A 180 14.26 -2.87 9.37
N ALA A 181 14.29 -3.75 8.38
CA ALA A 181 15.15 -4.91 8.38
C ALA A 181 16.63 -4.51 8.50
N ALA A 182 17.05 -3.50 7.72
CA ALA A 182 18.40 -2.96 7.77
C ALA A 182 18.73 -2.27 9.11
N TRP A 183 17.73 -1.60 9.69
CA TRP A 183 17.89 -0.95 10.99
C TRP A 183 18.09 -1.94 12.12
N PHE A 184 17.25 -2.99 12.20
CA PHE A 184 17.31 -4.01 13.24
C PHE A 184 18.42 -5.03 13.02
N GLY A 185 18.89 -5.21 11.79
CA GLY A 185 20.00 -6.11 11.48
C GLY A 185 21.39 -5.58 11.86
N ARG A 186 21.50 -4.32 12.35
CA ARG A 186 22.81 -3.75 12.73
C ARG A 186 23.28 -4.31 14.08
N PRO A 187 24.47 -4.95 14.14
CA PRO A 187 25.01 -5.45 15.38
C PRO A 187 25.28 -4.28 16.35
N GLY A 188 24.91 -4.45 17.61
CA GLY A 188 25.17 -3.49 18.69
C GLY A 188 24.04 -2.51 19.02
N ARG A 189 22.91 -2.51 18.31
CA ARG A 189 21.71 -1.74 18.68
C ARG A 189 20.65 -2.61 19.31
N SER A 190 20.93 -3.11 20.52
CA SER A 190 19.86 -3.55 21.41
C SER A 190 19.14 -2.29 21.89
N PRO A 191 17.81 -2.13 21.72
CA PRO A 191 17.08 -1.12 22.45
C PRO A 191 17.24 -1.46 23.94
N ARG A 192 18.06 -0.71 24.64
CA ARG A 192 18.10 -0.73 26.08
C ARG A 192 16.84 -0.03 26.58
N GLY A 193 16.09 -0.72 27.38
CA GLY A 193 14.99 -0.17 28.14
C GLY A 193 13.88 -1.14 28.22
#